data_b7661c93b12fe86dc4c89ae2136a1872
#
_entry.id   b7661c93b12fe86dc4c89ae2136a1872
#
_cell.length_a   1.000
_cell.length_b   1.000
_cell.length_c   1.000
_cell.angle_alpha   90.00
_cell.angle_beta   90.00
_cell.angle_gamma   90.00
#
_symmetry.space_group_name_H-M   'P 1'
#
loop_
_entity.id
_entity.type
_entity.pdbx_description
1 polymer ?
#
loop_
_entity_poly.entity_id
_entity_poly.type
_entity_poly.pdbx_seq_one_letter_code
_entity_poly.pdbx_strand_id
1 'polypeptide(L)'
;MPDDRIVPSAHQPPLPRDRLIVTDAPGEEAVPMDVAIVGGGPAGLACAIELARLVAADREGGGGIGDVEIAVLEKSGALGEHCLSGAVINPGPFRDLFPGLSDDDFPFRGPVTGERVYVLTKGGSIRIPTPPPMKNHGNRIASISEVVRWMGEKAEAAGVNIFTGFPVDSLLVDGDRVRGVRTAATGLNREGQPGSGYMPPTDVVAKVVALAEGTRGPLSQAYTQWQDIGSENPQIFALGVKEIWETRKPLDAVVHTMGWPLPTDAFGGSFMYPLEPNVVALGLVVGLDYGDAGLDPHVLFQRMKTHPLFREVLEGGEMVEWGAKTIPEGGFFALPERRHGHGVVILGDAAGFVDVPSLKGIHYAVESGRLAARAIFEALKEEDTSAAALKRYDDLVDDSVIAKDLRRTRNMRLAFKSGFYMGGMKASLMTLTGGAFPGGKIDMHADAAAPKEPVSDDEPAFTPDGRLTFSKVDAVFRAGNQTRDDIPSHLVVGDDVPKEVAEMYARLCPAGVYELTDDGRLVVNAPNCIDCKAMDVLGPRWTPREGGSGPSYRRM
;
A
#
# COMPACT_ATOMS: atom_id res chain seq x y z
N MET A 1 0.19 33.62 21.74
CA MET A 1 -1.05 33.30 21.01
C MET A 1 -1.25 31.80 21.15
N PRO A 2 -2.46 31.26 21.24
CA PRO A 2 -2.65 29.82 21.14
C PRO A 2 -1.98 29.35 19.85
N ASP A 3 -1.40 28.16 19.86
CA ASP A 3 -0.83 27.53 18.67
C ASP A 3 -2.01 27.12 17.77
N ASP A 4 -2.27 27.87 16.72
CA ASP A 4 -3.41 27.65 15.82
C ASP A 4 -3.16 26.48 14.84
N ARG A 5 -2.03 25.77 14.99
CA ARG A 5 -1.67 24.63 14.15
C ARG A 5 -2.55 23.42 14.40
N ILE A 6 -2.87 22.71 13.35
CA ILE A 6 -3.65 21.48 13.38
C ILE A 6 -2.73 20.31 13.72
N VAL A 7 -3.04 19.55 14.77
CA VAL A 7 -2.40 18.27 15.07
C VAL A 7 -3.36 17.15 14.68
N PRO A 8 -3.17 16.44 13.56
CA PRO A 8 -4.13 15.49 13.03
C PRO A 8 -4.54 14.39 14.02
N SER A 9 -3.60 13.90 14.83
CA SER A 9 -3.87 12.86 15.84
C SER A 9 -4.86 13.29 16.94
N ALA A 10 -5.00 14.58 17.19
CA ALA A 10 -5.98 15.09 18.16
C ALA A 10 -7.45 14.94 17.68
N HIS A 11 -7.64 14.77 16.37
CA HIS A 11 -8.94 14.66 15.71
C HIS A 11 -9.18 13.29 15.07
N GLN A 12 -8.19 12.40 15.17
CA GLN A 12 -8.28 11.06 14.61
C GLN A 12 -9.01 10.12 15.56
N PRO A 13 -10.12 9.48 15.14
CA PRO A 13 -10.79 8.48 15.97
C PRO A 13 -9.84 7.32 16.32
N PRO A 14 -10.03 6.68 17.48
CA PRO A 14 -9.28 5.46 17.81
C PRO A 14 -9.58 4.36 16.79
N LEU A 15 -8.62 3.44 16.61
CA LEU A 15 -8.89 2.24 15.83
C LEU A 15 -9.98 1.42 16.54
N PRO A 16 -11.05 0.96 15.85
CA PRO A 16 -12.14 0.20 16.48
C PRO A 16 -11.69 -1.24 16.82
N ARG A 17 -10.78 -1.35 17.78
CA ARG A 17 -10.12 -2.61 18.15
C ARG A 17 -11.10 -3.70 18.52
N ASP A 18 -12.16 -3.38 19.27
CA ASP A 18 -13.14 -4.35 19.73
C ASP A 18 -13.98 -4.96 18.59
N ARG A 19 -14.07 -4.27 17.44
CA ARG A 19 -14.60 -4.82 16.21
C ARG A 19 -13.58 -5.70 15.49
N LEU A 20 -12.31 -5.31 15.47
CA LEU A 20 -11.25 -5.95 14.67
C LEU A 20 -10.63 -7.18 15.36
N ILE A 21 -10.75 -7.28 16.69
CA ILE A 21 -10.26 -8.41 17.51
C ILE A 21 -11.46 -8.96 18.28
N VAL A 22 -11.91 -10.16 17.97
CA VAL A 22 -13.08 -10.78 18.58
C VAL A 22 -12.73 -12.10 19.26
N THR A 23 -13.26 -12.29 20.48
CA THR A 23 -13.02 -13.48 21.31
C THR A 23 -14.18 -14.50 21.24
N ASP A 24 -15.19 -14.21 20.42
CA ASP A 24 -16.32 -15.10 20.24
C ASP A 24 -15.87 -16.46 19.73
N ALA A 25 -16.54 -17.51 20.15
CA ALA A 25 -16.36 -18.82 19.54
C ALA A 25 -16.77 -18.76 18.07
N PRO A 26 -16.05 -19.46 17.17
CA PRO A 26 -16.48 -19.56 15.78
C PRO A 26 -17.89 -20.11 15.69
N GLY A 27 -18.65 -19.63 14.68
CA GLY A 27 -19.99 -20.14 14.40
C GLY A 27 -20.01 -21.63 14.05
N GLU A 28 -21.17 -22.27 14.15
CA GLU A 28 -21.34 -23.70 13.82
C GLU A 28 -20.99 -24.01 12.35
N GLU A 29 -21.15 -23.03 11.45
CA GLU A 29 -20.85 -23.14 10.00
C GLU A 29 -19.43 -22.64 9.66
N ALA A 30 -18.54 -22.55 10.63
CA ALA A 30 -17.17 -22.09 10.39
C ALA A 30 -16.44 -23.00 9.39
N VAL A 31 -15.75 -22.40 8.43
CA VAL A 31 -14.99 -23.09 7.39
C VAL A 31 -13.58 -23.39 7.91
N PRO A 32 -13.19 -24.67 8.02
CA PRO A 32 -11.85 -25.03 8.47
C PRO A 32 -10.83 -24.91 7.32
N MET A 33 -9.69 -24.30 7.61
CA MET A 33 -8.52 -24.21 6.73
C MET A 33 -7.25 -24.48 7.55
N ASP A 34 -6.17 -24.89 6.91
CA ASP A 34 -4.88 -24.93 7.59
C ASP A 34 -4.26 -23.54 7.64
N VAL A 35 -4.33 -22.79 6.53
CA VAL A 35 -3.80 -21.45 6.42
C VAL A 35 -4.81 -20.50 5.77
N ALA A 36 -5.11 -19.41 6.46
CA ALA A 36 -5.92 -18.31 5.92
C ALA A 36 -5.01 -17.09 5.63
N ILE A 37 -4.96 -16.66 4.37
CA ILE A 37 -4.17 -15.53 3.92
C ILE A 37 -5.10 -14.35 3.65
N VAL A 38 -4.92 -13.25 4.37
CA VAL A 38 -5.74 -12.04 4.26
C VAL A 38 -5.07 -11.06 3.30
N GLY A 39 -5.60 -11.00 2.08
CA GLY A 39 -5.12 -10.13 0.99
C GLY A 39 -4.49 -10.91 -0.17
N GLY A 40 -5.10 -10.80 -1.35
CA GLY A 40 -4.67 -11.39 -2.62
C GLY A 40 -3.66 -10.54 -3.39
N GLY A 41 -2.83 -9.75 -2.69
CA GLY A 41 -1.73 -8.99 -3.28
C GLY A 41 -0.45 -9.83 -3.48
N PRO A 42 0.66 -9.19 -3.93
CA PRO A 42 1.91 -9.91 -4.24
C PRO A 42 2.45 -10.75 -3.07
N ALA A 43 2.36 -10.24 -1.83
CA ALA A 43 2.84 -10.96 -0.64
C ALA A 43 2.00 -12.19 -0.31
N GLY A 44 0.66 -12.02 -0.30
CA GLY A 44 -0.26 -13.12 0.00
C GLY A 44 -0.21 -14.24 -1.04
N LEU A 45 -0.24 -13.87 -2.33
CA LEU A 45 -0.13 -14.86 -3.40
C LEU A 45 1.23 -15.56 -3.44
N ALA A 46 2.33 -14.84 -3.16
CA ALA A 46 3.65 -15.46 -3.06
C ALA A 46 3.72 -16.45 -1.89
N CYS A 47 3.08 -16.12 -0.76
CA CYS A 47 2.97 -17.03 0.38
C CYS A 47 2.16 -18.29 0.00
N ALA A 48 1.02 -18.12 -0.63
CA ALA A 48 0.16 -19.23 -1.05
C ALA A 48 0.86 -20.18 -2.04
N ILE A 49 1.48 -19.61 -3.08
CA ILE A 49 2.17 -20.37 -4.12
C ILE A 49 3.36 -21.14 -3.56
N GLU A 50 4.24 -20.48 -2.79
CA GLU A 50 5.41 -21.14 -2.21
C GLU A 50 5.00 -22.22 -1.21
N LEU A 51 3.97 -21.98 -0.39
CA LEU A 51 3.47 -22.99 0.55
C LEU A 51 2.91 -24.20 -0.18
N ALA A 52 2.05 -24.00 -1.19
CA ALA A 52 1.51 -25.09 -2.01
C ALA A 52 2.63 -25.90 -2.69
N ARG A 53 3.66 -25.22 -3.20
CA ARG A 53 4.84 -25.85 -3.81
C ARG A 53 5.63 -26.70 -2.80
N LEU A 54 5.83 -26.19 -1.58
CA LEU A 54 6.55 -26.92 -0.51
C LEU A 54 5.76 -28.18 -0.07
N VAL A 55 4.44 -28.05 0.08
CA VAL A 55 3.56 -29.17 0.42
C VAL A 55 3.59 -30.24 -0.68
N ALA A 56 3.49 -29.85 -1.95
CA ALA A 56 3.58 -30.79 -3.07
C ALA A 56 4.93 -31.51 -3.11
N ALA A 57 6.04 -30.80 -2.91
CA ALA A 57 7.39 -31.37 -2.90
C ALA A 57 7.60 -32.32 -1.72
N ASP A 58 7.08 -32.02 -0.53
CA ASP A 58 7.15 -32.91 0.63
C ASP A 58 6.39 -34.23 0.36
N ARG A 59 5.20 -34.16 -0.21
CA ARG A 59 4.38 -35.33 -0.56
C ARG A 59 5.05 -36.19 -1.63
N GLU A 60 5.59 -35.59 -2.69
CA GLU A 60 6.35 -36.31 -3.72
C GLU A 60 7.61 -36.98 -3.16
N GLY A 61 8.24 -36.35 -2.16
CA GLY A 61 9.38 -36.88 -1.43
C GLY A 61 9.04 -37.95 -0.39
N GLY A 62 7.79 -38.29 -0.21
CA GLY A 62 7.31 -39.24 0.82
C GLY A 62 7.28 -38.65 2.21
N GLY A 63 7.22 -37.33 2.35
CA GLY A 63 7.07 -36.61 3.63
C GLY A 63 5.66 -36.76 4.20
N GLY A 64 5.49 -36.36 5.46
CA GLY A 64 4.29 -36.65 6.27
C GLY A 64 3.31 -35.49 6.49
N ILE A 65 3.48 -34.34 5.80
CA ILE A 65 2.62 -33.16 6.08
C ILE A 65 1.13 -33.36 5.71
N GLY A 66 0.84 -34.30 4.81
CA GLY A 66 -0.54 -34.56 4.33
C GLY A 66 -1.07 -33.48 3.40
N ASP A 67 -2.41 -33.40 3.31
CA ASP A 67 -3.09 -32.31 2.58
C ASP A 67 -3.13 -31.06 3.44
N VAL A 68 -2.86 -29.89 2.83
CA VAL A 68 -2.89 -28.58 3.48
C VAL A 68 -3.87 -27.70 2.71
N GLU A 69 -4.94 -27.29 3.38
CA GLU A 69 -5.96 -26.39 2.82
C GLU A 69 -5.52 -24.92 2.99
N ILE A 70 -5.28 -24.24 1.85
CA ILE A 70 -4.83 -22.85 1.80
C ILE A 70 -5.94 -21.98 1.22
N ALA A 71 -6.39 -20.97 1.98
CA ALA A 71 -7.35 -19.97 1.53
C ALA A 71 -6.70 -18.59 1.40
N VAL A 72 -6.96 -17.89 0.28
CA VAL A 72 -6.68 -16.47 0.10
C VAL A 72 -8.00 -15.71 0.09
N LEU A 73 -8.18 -14.79 1.02
CA LEU A 73 -9.36 -13.94 1.16
C LEU A 73 -9.03 -12.54 0.64
N GLU A 74 -9.66 -12.14 -0.47
CA GLU A 74 -9.45 -10.85 -1.12
C GLU A 74 -10.74 -10.03 -1.11
N LYS A 75 -10.64 -8.76 -0.73
CA LYS A 75 -11.79 -7.84 -0.62
C LYS A 75 -12.31 -7.32 -1.97
N SER A 76 -11.45 -7.21 -2.98
CA SER A 76 -11.84 -6.77 -4.32
C SER A 76 -12.68 -7.82 -5.04
N GLY A 77 -13.45 -7.40 -6.04
CA GLY A 77 -14.29 -8.28 -6.86
C GLY A 77 -13.46 -9.25 -7.72
N ALA A 78 -12.25 -8.87 -8.09
CA ALA A 78 -11.28 -9.72 -8.77
C ALA A 78 -9.86 -9.37 -8.32
N LEU A 79 -8.93 -10.31 -8.47
CA LEU A 79 -7.51 -10.09 -8.15
C LEU A 79 -6.93 -8.94 -8.98
N GLY A 80 -6.10 -8.12 -8.35
CA GLY A 80 -5.40 -7.00 -8.97
C GLY A 80 -6.19 -5.69 -9.03
N GLU A 81 -7.51 -5.68 -8.79
CA GLU A 81 -8.34 -4.47 -8.88
C GLU A 81 -7.96 -3.37 -7.86
N HIS A 82 -7.41 -3.74 -6.71
CA HIS A 82 -6.94 -2.77 -5.71
C HIS A 82 -5.42 -2.61 -5.68
N CYS A 83 -4.70 -3.16 -6.68
CA CYS A 83 -3.25 -3.10 -6.76
C CYS A 83 -2.78 -1.93 -7.62
N LEU A 84 -1.93 -1.07 -7.04
CA LEU A 84 -1.34 0.09 -7.71
C LEU A 84 0.15 0.17 -7.35
N SER A 85 1.01 0.36 -8.36
CA SER A 85 2.45 0.54 -8.19
C SER A 85 3.06 1.49 -9.21
N GLY A 86 4.37 1.75 -9.09
CA GLY A 86 5.12 2.61 -10.01
C GLY A 86 5.38 2.02 -11.41
N ALA A 87 5.05 0.75 -11.69
CA ALA A 87 5.29 0.06 -12.97
C ALA A 87 6.74 -0.37 -13.25
N VAL A 88 7.67 -0.30 -12.30
CA VAL A 88 9.02 -0.89 -12.41
C VAL A 88 9.20 -1.95 -11.33
N ILE A 89 9.52 -3.17 -11.75
CA ILE A 89 9.65 -4.34 -10.86
C ILE A 89 11.07 -4.90 -10.90
N ASN A 90 11.58 -5.29 -9.72
CA ASN A 90 12.75 -6.15 -9.60
C ASN A 90 12.30 -7.62 -9.78
N PRO A 91 12.75 -8.35 -10.83
CA PRO A 91 12.27 -9.69 -11.11
C PRO A 91 12.90 -10.79 -10.23
N GLY A 92 13.90 -10.49 -9.41
CA GLY A 92 14.64 -11.48 -8.63
C GLY A 92 13.75 -12.44 -7.83
N PRO A 93 12.91 -11.95 -6.88
CA PRO A 93 12.04 -12.83 -6.09
C PRO A 93 10.99 -13.59 -6.90
N PHE A 94 10.60 -13.08 -8.09
CA PHE A 94 9.71 -13.83 -9.00
C PHE A 94 10.42 -15.04 -9.60
N ARG A 95 11.70 -14.89 -10.02
CA ARG A 95 12.51 -16.02 -10.51
C ARG A 95 12.72 -17.07 -9.41
N ASP A 96 12.90 -16.63 -8.17
CA ASP A 96 13.03 -17.53 -7.03
C ASP A 96 11.72 -18.25 -6.68
N LEU A 97 10.58 -17.59 -6.85
CA LEU A 97 9.25 -18.18 -6.64
C LEU A 97 8.90 -19.18 -7.76
N PHE A 98 9.36 -18.92 -8.99
CA PHE A 98 9.09 -19.72 -10.18
C PHE A 98 10.39 -20.14 -10.88
N PRO A 99 11.22 -21.01 -10.27
CA PRO A 99 12.56 -21.34 -10.79
C PRO A 99 12.55 -22.05 -12.15
N GLY A 100 11.40 -22.52 -12.62
CA GLY A 100 11.25 -23.17 -13.93
C GLY A 100 10.87 -22.21 -15.05
N LEU A 101 10.65 -20.90 -14.77
CA LEU A 101 10.22 -19.92 -15.74
C LEU A 101 11.36 -18.98 -16.16
N SER A 102 11.34 -18.56 -17.42
CA SER A 102 12.19 -17.49 -17.95
C SER A 102 11.52 -16.13 -17.75
N ASP A 103 12.26 -15.04 -17.92
CA ASP A 103 11.72 -13.68 -17.81
C ASP A 103 10.58 -13.38 -18.82
N ASP A 104 10.56 -14.08 -19.96
CA ASP A 104 9.55 -13.91 -21.00
C ASP A 104 8.23 -14.66 -20.68
N ASP A 105 8.24 -15.56 -19.69
CA ASP A 105 7.05 -16.26 -19.19
C ASP A 105 6.26 -15.44 -18.15
N PHE A 106 6.87 -14.38 -17.60
CA PHE A 106 6.20 -13.46 -16.69
C PHE A 106 5.42 -12.40 -17.46
N PRO A 107 4.36 -11.81 -16.86
CA PRO A 107 3.59 -10.73 -17.49
C PRO A 107 4.35 -9.39 -17.43
N PHE A 108 5.63 -9.41 -17.76
CA PHE A 108 6.49 -8.23 -17.84
C PHE A 108 6.50 -7.68 -19.26
N ARG A 109 6.47 -6.34 -19.40
CA ARG A 109 6.46 -5.66 -20.69
C ARG A 109 7.83 -5.62 -21.36
N GLY A 110 8.91 -5.65 -20.58
CA GLY A 110 10.27 -5.62 -21.07
C GLY A 110 11.26 -5.04 -20.06
N PRO A 111 12.56 -5.03 -20.40
CA PRO A 111 13.58 -4.45 -19.54
C PRO A 111 13.50 -2.92 -19.51
N VAL A 112 13.95 -2.30 -18.41
CA VAL A 112 14.23 -0.87 -18.40
C VAL A 112 15.48 -0.60 -19.25
N THR A 113 15.30 0.08 -20.39
CA THR A 113 16.36 0.35 -21.37
C THR A 113 17.05 1.70 -21.20
N GLY A 114 16.41 2.63 -20.50
CA GLY A 114 16.94 3.96 -20.24
C GLY A 114 16.30 4.60 -19.02
N GLU A 115 17.05 5.51 -18.38
CA GLU A 115 16.55 6.25 -17.22
C GLU A 115 17.07 7.69 -17.21
N ARG A 116 16.25 8.60 -16.74
CA ARG A 116 16.56 10.03 -16.62
C ARG A 116 16.02 10.55 -15.30
N VAL A 117 16.82 11.36 -14.62
CA VAL A 117 16.43 12.02 -13.37
C VAL A 117 16.56 13.52 -13.54
N TYR A 118 15.53 14.25 -13.15
CA TYR A 118 15.48 15.71 -13.26
C TYR A 118 15.16 16.36 -11.91
N VAL A 119 15.72 17.53 -11.69
CA VAL A 119 15.24 18.49 -10.69
C VAL A 119 14.40 19.52 -11.43
N LEU A 120 13.14 19.68 -11.01
CA LEU A 120 12.20 20.62 -11.62
C LEU A 120 12.14 21.94 -10.88
N THR A 121 12.00 23.00 -11.64
CA THR A 121 11.54 24.32 -11.22
C THR A 121 10.18 24.61 -11.88
N LYS A 122 9.51 25.69 -11.54
CA LYS A 122 8.18 26.02 -12.11
C LYS A 122 8.11 26.00 -13.64
N GLY A 123 9.19 26.29 -14.35
CA GLY A 123 9.20 26.39 -15.82
C GLY A 123 10.39 25.70 -16.50
N GLY A 124 11.22 24.98 -15.76
CA GLY A 124 12.40 24.33 -16.32
C GLY A 124 12.78 23.04 -15.61
N SER A 125 13.63 22.24 -16.27
CA SER A 125 14.14 20.98 -15.75
C SER A 125 15.66 20.91 -15.89
N ILE A 126 16.34 20.44 -14.85
CA ILE A 126 17.78 20.22 -14.84
C ILE A 126 18.01 18.72 -14.72
N ARG A 127 18.61 18.13 -15.73
CA ARG A 127 18.98 16.70 -15.70
C ARG A 127 20.16 16.50 -14.76
N ILE A 128 20.05 15.52 -13.87
CA ILE A 128 21.14 15.12 -12.97
C ILE A 128 21.54 13.65 -13.22
N PRO A 129 22.74 13.24 -12.81
CA PRO A 129 23.10 11.83 -12.82
C PRO A 129 22.13 11.01 -11.97
N THR A 130 21.74 9.83 -12.47
CA THR A 130 20.85 8.92 -11.73
C THR A 130 21.50 8.50 -10.41
N PRO A 131 20.91 8.81 -9.26
CA PRO A 131 21.40 8.35 -7.96
C PRO A 131 21.53 6.82 -7.92
N PRO A 132 22.59 6.25 -7.34
CA PRO A 132 22.82 4.81 -7.36
C PRO A 132 21.64 3.95 -6.88
N PRO A 133 20.89 4.32 -5.81
CA PRO A 133 19.72 3.55 -5.39
C PRO A 133 18.57 3.54 -6.41
N MET A 134 18.48 4.58 -7.25
CA MET A 134 17.40 4.73 -8.24
C MET A 134 17.70 4.03 -9.59
N LYS A 135 18.87 3.40 -9.74
CA LYS A 135 19.23 2.69 -10.96
C LYS A 135 18.35 1.46 -11.17
N ASN A 136 17.87 1.29 -12.41
CA ASN A 136 16.93 0.26 -12.79
C ASN A 136 17.54 -0.85 -13.67
N HIS A 137 18.87 -0.98 -13.67
CA HIS A 137 19.53 -2.03 -14.43
C HIS A 137 19.04 -3.43 -14.00
N GLY A 138 18.55 -4.22 -14.97
CA GLY A 138 17.99 -5.55 -14.71
C GLY A 138 16.52 -5.56 -14.26
N ASN A 139 15.93 -4.41 -13.99
CA ASN A 139 14.51 -4.31 -13.66
C ASN A 139 13.62 -4.37 -14.92
N ARG A 140 12.35 -4.69 -14.72
CA ARG A 140 11.35 -4.88 -15.76
C ARG A 140 10.22 -3.86 -15.62
N ILE A 141 9.62 -3.49 -16.75
CA ILE A 141 8.36 -2.73 -16.76
C ILE A 141 7.21 -3.72 -16.58
N ALA A 142 6.25 -3.40 -15.74
CA ALA A 142 5.07 -4.23 -15.54
C ALA A 142 3.90 -3.45 -14.91
N SER A 143 2.67 -3.90 -15.13
CA SER A 143 1.49 -3.53 -14.36
C SER A 143 1.34 -4.49 -13.19
N ILE A 144 1.26 -3.97 -11.96
CA ILE A 144 1.05 -4.82 -10.79
C ILE A 144 -0.32 -5.49 -10.79
N SER A 145 -1.34 -4.82 -11.32
CA SER A 145 -2.67 -5.41 -11.47
C SER A 145 -2.66 -6.67 -12.34
N GLU A 146 -1.90 -6.65 -13.46
CA GLU A 146 -1.73 -7.80 -14.35
C GLU A 146 -0.87 -8.90 -13.73
N VAL A 147 0.23 -8.52 -13.06
CA VAL A 147 1.10 -9.46 -12.35
C VAL A 147 0.31 -10.22 -11.27
N VAL A 148 -0.52 -9.53 -10.52
CA VAL A 148 -1.33 -10.16 -9.45
C VAL A 148 -2.38 -11.11 -10.03
N ARG A 149 -3.05 -10.74 -11.13
CA ARG A 149 -3.97 -11.68 -11.82
C ARG A 149 -3.24 -12.95 -12.28
N TRP A 150 -2.11 -12.78 -12.93
CA TRP A 150 -1.27 -13.91 -13.36
C TRP A 150 -0.80 -14.78 -12.19
N MET A 151 -0.37 -14.17 -11.07
CA MET A 151 -0.02 -14.92 -9.86
C MET A 151 -1.21 -15.68 -9.29
N GLY A 152 -2.41 -15.11 -9.35
CA GLY A 152 -3.66 -15.79 -8.95
C GLY A 152 -3.90 -17.06 -9.76
N GLU A 153 -3.80 -16.98 -11.09
CA GLU A 153 -3.92 -18.17 -11.96
C GLU A 153 -2.89 -19.26 -11.59
N LYS A 154 -1.66 -18.87 -11.22
CA LYS A 154 -0.65 -19.82 -10.75
C LYS A 154 -0.97 -20.42 -9.38
N ALA A 155 -1.54 -19.63 -8.47
CA ALA A 155 -1.97 -20.11 -7.17
C ALA A 155 -3.14 -21.11 -7.27
N GLU A 156 -4.16 -20.80 -8.07
CA GLU A 156 -5.28 -21.71 -8.34
C GLU A 156 -4.80 -23.01 -9.00
N ALA A 157 -3.91 -22.92 -9.98
CA ALA A 157 -3.30 -24.09 -10.61
C ALA A 157 -2.48 -24.97 -9.63
N ALA A 158 -2.00 -24.38 -8.53
CA ALA A 158 -1.31 -25.08 -7.45
C ALA A 158 -2.27 -25.61 -6.35
N GLY A 159 -3.59 -25.47 -6.53
CA GLY A 159 -4.62 -25.96 -5.61
C GLY A 159 -4.96 -25.01 -4.46
N VAL A 160 -4.60 -23.72 -4.57
CA VAL A 160 -4.97 -22.71 -3.58
C VAL A 160 -6.42 -22.27 -3.79
N ASN A 161 -7.20 -22.19 -2.71
CA ASN A 161 -8.56 -21.65 -2.74
C ASN A 161 -8.53 -20.13 -2.68
N ILE A 162 -8.98 -19.43 -3.73
CA ILE A 162 -9.02 -17.97 -3.78
C ILE A 162 -10.47 -17.49 -3.71
N PHE A 163 -10.75 -16.64 -2.71
CA PHE A 163 -12.07 -16.06 -2.47
C PHE A 163 -12.01 -14.56 -2.68
N THR A 164 -12.42 -14.08 -3.86
CA THR A 164 -12.59 -12.64 -4.16
C THR A 164 -13.97 -12.15 -3.72
N GLY A 165 -14.06 -10.87 -3.33
CA GLY A 165 -15.27 -10.31 -2.75
C GLY A 165 -15.50 -10.70 -1.28
N PHE A 166 -14.49 -11.25 -0.60
CA PHE A 166 -14.56 -11.67 0.80
C PHE A 166 -13.60 -10.82 1.68
N PRO A 167 -13.98 -9.60 2.03
CA PRO A 167 -13.21 -8.76 2.96
C PRO A 167 -13.22 -9.39 4.34
N VAL A 168 -12.06 -9.45 4.96
CA VAL A 168 -11.94 -9.87 6.36
C VAL A 168 -12.19 -8.68 7.26
N ASP A 169 -13.15 -8.81 8.19
CA ASP A 169 -13.55 -7.76 9.13
C ASP A 169 -12.84 -7.86 10.48
N SER A 170 -12.58 -9.08 10.97
CA SER A 170 -11.99 -9.28 12.29
C SER A 170 -11.11 -10.53 12.39
N LEU A 171 -10.19 -10.51 13.35
CA LEU A 171 -9.45 -11.67 13.81
C LEU A 171 -10.23 -12.40 14.90
N LEU A 172 -10.37 -13.71 14.76
CA LEU A 172 -10.88 -14.59 15.80
C LEU A 172 -9.72 -14.99 16.70
N VAL A 173 -9.82 -14.71 18.01
CA VAL A 173 -8.73 -14.95 18.96
C VAL A 173 -9.17 -15.80 20.15
N ASP A 174 -8.21 -16.52 20.76
CA ASP A 174 -8.39 -17.28 21.97
C ASP A 174 -7.14 -17.09 22.85
N GLY A 175 -7.30 -16.41 24.00
CA GLY A 175 -6.17 -15.93 24.76
C GLY A 175 -5.32 -14.94 23.92
N ASP A 176 -4.07 -15.29 23.69
CA ASP A 176 -3.12 -14.54 22.85
C ASP A 176 -2.94 -15.13 21.44
N ARG A 177 -3.70 -16.19 21.11
CA ARG A 177 -3.63 -16.90 19.84
C ARG A 177 -4.66 -16.38 18.84
N VAL A 178 -4.22 -16.10 17.63
CA VAL A 178 -5.10 -15.96 16.46
C VAL A 178 -5.44 -17.36 15.96
N ARG A 179 -6.73 -17.66 15.83
CA ARG A 179 -7.24 -18.97 15.41
C ARG A 179 -8.11 -18.93 14.16
N GLY A 180 -8.20 -17.76 13.53
CA GLY A 180 -8.98 -17.59 12.32
C GLY A 180 -9.36 -16.15 12.08
N VAL A 181 -10.28 -15.97 11.15
CA VAL A 181 -10.80 -14.68 10.72
C VAL A 181 -12.32 -14.74 10.52
N ARG A 182 -12.97 -13.58 10.61
CA ARG A 182 -14.38 -13.39 10.27
C ARG A 182 -14.47 -12.45 9.08
N THR A 183 -15.23 -12.82 8.06
CA THR A 183 -15.48 -11.94 6.91
C THR A 183 -16.51 -10.87 7.27
N ALA A 184 -16.57 -9.79 6.48
CA ALA A 184 -17.63 -8.80 6.61
C ALA A 184 -18.97 -9.37 6.06
N ALA A 185 -20.08 -8.91 6.64
CA ALA A 185 -21.41 -9.13 6.05
C ALA A 185 -21.51 -8.41 4.70
N THR A 186 -22.32 -8.93 3.79
CA THR A 186 -22.65 -8.29 2.54
C THR A 186 -24.16 -8.02 2.44
N GLY A 187 -24.59 -7.13 1.53
CA GLY A 187 -26.00 -6.81 1.32
C GLY A 187 -26.65 -6.04 2.46
N LEU A 188 -25.88 -5.32 3.30
CA LEU A 188 -26.41 -4.39 4.28
C LEU A 188 -26.83 -3.08 3.59
N ASN A 189 -27.90 -2.44 4.10
CA ASN A 189 -28.27 -1.08 3.72
C ASN A 189 -27.45 -0.04 4.48
N ARG A 190 -27.67 1.27 4.20
CA ARG A 190 -26.94 2.37 4.82
C ARG A 190 -27.03 2.40 6.35
N GLU A 191 -28.15 1.96 6.92
CA GLU A 191 -28.40 1.85 8.34
C GLU A 191 -27.82 0.58 8.98
N GLY A 192 -27.11 -0.25 8.22
CA GLY A 192 -26.55 -1.51 8.67
C GLY A 192 -27.57 -2.65 8.86
N GLN A 193 -28.76 -2.51 8.30
CA GLN A 193 -29.79 -3.55 8.34
C GLN A 193 -29.69 -4.48 7.12
N PRO A 194 -30.02 -5.78 7.26
CA PRO A 194 -30.08 -6.71 6.15
C PRO A 194 -30.99 -6.21 5.02
N GLY A 195 -30.43 -6.10 3.81
CA GLY A 195 -31.12 -5.74 2.57
C GLY A 195 -31.27 -6.91 1.62
N SER A 196 -31.60 -6.59 0.37
CA SER A 196 -31.65 -7.60 -0.70
C SER A 196 -30.25 -8.16 -0.98
N GLY A 197 -30.11 -9.47 -0.96
CA GLY A 197 -28.81 -10.15 -1.15
C GLY A 197 -27.93 -10.17 0.10
N TYR A 198 -28.51 -9.99 1.29
CA TYR A 198 -27.78 -10.11 2.54
C TYR A 198 -27.15 -11.50 2.70
N MET A 199 -25.87 -11.53 3.00
CA MET A 199 -25.14 -12.72 3.46
C MET A 199 -24.48 -12.40 4.80
N PRO A 200 -24.64 -13.27 5.82
CA PRO A 200 -24.02 -13.08 7.11
C PRO A 200 -22.49 -13.19 7.01
N PRO A 201 -21.76 -12.70 8.03
CA PRO A 201 -20.33 -12.97 8.16
C PRO A 201 -20.06 -14.48 8.17
N THR A 202 -18.94 -14.88 7.59
CA THR A 202 -18.45 -16.26 7.63
C THR A 202 -17.18 -16.33 8.45
N ASP A 203 -17.10 -17.27 9.37
CA ASP A 203 -15.91 -17.57 10.14
C ASP A 203 -15.03 -18.56 9.37
N VAL A 204 -13.74 -18.26 9.25
CA VAL A 204 -12.72 -19.16 8.70
C VAL A 204 -11.75 -19.48 9.84
N VAL A 205 -11.79 -20.70 10.33
CA VAL A 205 -10.88 -21.19 11.36
C VAL A 205 -9.58 -21.66 10.69
N ALA A 206 -8.43 -21.22 11.21
CA ALA A 206 -7.15 -21.58 10.62
C ALA A 206 -6.09 -21.85 11.69
N LYS A 207 -5.14 -22.76 11.39
CA LYS A 207 -3.95 -22.99 12.24
C LYS A 207 -3.01 -21.80 12.21
N VAL A 208 -2.90 -21.13 11.02
CA VAL A 208 -2.10 -19.91 10.83
C VAL A 208 -2.88 -18.91 9.96
N VAL A 209 -2.89 -17.65 10.38
CA VAL A 209 -3.39 -16.51 9.61
C VAL A 209 -2.20 -15.70 9.12
N ALA A 210 -2.12 -15.44 7.81
CA ALA A 210 -1.11 -14.58 7.20
C ALA A 210 -1.72 -13.23 6.82
N LEU A 211 -1.31 -12.15 7.50
CA LEU A 211 -1.82 -10.80 7.28
C LEU A 211 -1.03 -10.13 6.16
N ALA A 212 -1.57 -10.14 4.95
CA ALA A 212 -1.00 -9.57 3.73
C ALA A 212 -1.85 -8.40 3.18
N GLU A 213 -2.42 -7.59 4.09
CA GLU A 213 -3.41 -6.54 3.80
C GLU A 213 -2.85 -5.30 3.09
N GLY A 214 -1.52 -5.27 2.85
CA GLY A 214 -0.85 -4.11 2.30
C GLY A 214 -0.76 -2.95 3.29
N THR A 215 -0.55 -1.74 2.76
CA THR A 215 -0.36 -0.56 3.60
C THR A 215 -1.58 -0.28 4.50
N ARG A 216 -1.33 0.05 5.77
CA ARG A 216 -2.38 0.38 6.75
C ARG A 216 -3.49 -0.68 6.83
N GLY A 217 -3.12 -1.96 6.79
CA GLY A 217 -4.07 -3.05 7.01
C GLY A 217 -4.72 -2.92 8.40
N PRO A 218 -6.06 -2.87 8.52
CA PRO A 218 -6.72 -2.66 9.81
C PRO A 218 -6.47 -3.79 10.81
N LEU A 219 -6.44 -5.04 10.33
CA LEU A 219 -6.18 -6.20 11.20
C LEU A 219 -4.74 -6.24 11.68
N SER A 220 -3.78 -5.91 10.79
CA SER A 220 -2.37 -5.80 11.16
C SER A 220 -2.15 -4.70 12.19
N GLN A 221 -2.81 -3.54 12.04
CA GLN A 221 -2.78 -2.46 13.03
C GLN A 221 -3.41 -2.90 14.37
N ALA A 222 -4.59 -3.53 14.31
CA ALA A 222 -5.28 -4.00 15.51
C ALA A 222 -4.47 -5.09 16.24
N TYR A 223 -3.87 -6.01 15.49
CA TYR A 223 -3.02 -7.07 16.03
C TYR A 223 -1.79 -6.49 16.75
N THR A 224 -1.05 -5.58 16.10
CA THR A 224 0.14 -4.97 16.70
C THR A 224 -0.19 -4.16 17.96
N GLN A 225 -1.32 -3.41 17.94
CA GLN A 225 -1.79 -2.69 19.14
C GLN A 225 -2.27 -3.64 20.25
N TRP A 226 -2.97 -4.72 19.90
CA TRP A 226 -3.45 -5.70 20.88
C TRP A 226 -2.32 -6.44 21.56
N GLN A 227 -1.25 -6.75 20.82
CA GLN A 227 -0.09 -7.49 21.29
C GLN A 227 1.06 -6.60 21.80
N ASP A 228 0.81 -5.27 21.88
CA ASP A 228 1.81 -4.26 22.28
C ASP A 228 3.16 -4.41 21.55
N ILE A 229 3.08 -4.60 20.22
CA ILE A 229 4.26 -4.74 19.36
C ILE A 229 4.74 -3.35 18.96
N GLY A 230 5.89 -2.95 19.49
CA GLY A 230 6.53 -1.66 19.20
C GLY A 230 7.38 -1.66 17.94
N SER A 231 7.98 -0.50 17.70
CA SER A 231 9.04 -0.26 16.72
C SER A 231 9.94 0.88 17.21
N GLU A 232 11.18 0.96 16.72
CA GLU A 232 12.12 2.00 17.16
C GLU A 232 11.73 3.41 16.74
N ASN A 233 11.09 3.56 15.58
CA ASN A 233 10.42 4.77 15.08
C ASN A 233 9.00 4.44 14.69
N PRO A 234 8.05 5.38 14.77
CA PRO A 234 6.73 5.16 14.18
C PRO A 234 6.84 5.01 12.65
N GLN A 235 5.90 4.26 12.06
CA GLN A 235 5.78 4.22 10.61
C GLN A 235 5.33 5.59 10.10
N ILE A 236 5.97 6.06 9.03
CA ILE A 236 5.59 7.24 8.24
C ILE A 236 5.17 6.80 6.84
N PHE A 237 4.37 7.62 6.18
CA PHE A 237 3.76 7.24 4.92
C PHE A 237 3.92 8.32 3.85
N ALA A 238 3.79 7.92 2.60
CA ALA A 238 3.54 8.82 1.48
C ALA A 238 2.25 8.44 0.78
N LEU A 239 1.66 9.39 0.06
CA LEU A 239 0.55 9.17 -0.86
C LEU A 239 1.07 9.28 -2.30
N GLY A 240 0.93 8.21 -3.06
CA GLY A 240 1.13 8.19 -4.50
C GLY A 240 -0.20 8.38 -5.23
N VAL A 241 -0.26 9.36 -6.13
CA VAL A 241 -1.35 9.53 -7.11
C VAL A 241 -0.80 9.17 -8.49
N LYS A 242 -1.51 8.36 -9.25
CA LYS A 242 -1.05 7.80 -10.53
C LYS A 242 -2.12 7.88 -11.59
N GLU A 243 -1.70 8.10 -12.83
CA GLU A 243 -2.52 8.01 -14.03
C GLU A 243 -1.86 7.11 -15.07
N ILE A 244 -2.69 6.45 -15.89
CA ILE A 244 -2.28 5.81 -17.13
C ILE A 244 -2.83 6.63 -18.30
N TRP A 245 -1.96 6.92 -19.26
CA TRP A 245 -2.28 7.69 -20.45
C TRP A 245 -1.98 6.91 -21.71
N GLU A 246 -2.89 6.93 -22.66
CA GLU A 246 -2.61 6.61 -24.06
C GLU A 246 -2.09 7.88 -24.73
N THR A 247 -0.87 7.82 -25.27
CA THR A 247 -0.14 8.98 -25.79
C THR A 247 0.08 8.87 -27.30
N ARG A 248 0.31 10.01 -27.95
CA ARG A 248 0.63 10.04 -29.39
C ARG A 248 2.09 9.76 -29.68
N LYS A 249 2.95 9.99 -28.70
CA LYS A 249 4.40 9.80 -28.81
C LYS A 249 4.83 8.74 -27.80
N PRO A 250 5.70 7.81 -28.19
CA PRO A 250 6.26 6.85 -27.24
C PRO A 250 7.21 7.55 -26.26
N LEU A 251 7.27 7.05 -25.04
CA LEU A 251 8.28 7.39 -24.07
C LEU A 251 9.40 6.34 -24.15
N ASP A 252 10.66 6.78 -24.26
CA ASP A 252 11.82 5.91 -24.49
C ASP A 252 12.63 5.58 -23.22
N ALA A 253 12.29 6.15 -22.08
CA ALA A 253 13.02 5.98 -20.82
C ALA A 253 12.11 6.11 -19.60
N VAL A 254 12.54 5.49 -18.52
CA VAL A 254 12.02 5.75 -17.17
C VAL A 254 12.48 7.13 -16.73
N VAL A 255 11.55 8.00 -16.34
CA VAL A 255 11.81 9.36 -15.89
C VAL A 255 11.41 9.51 -14.43
N HIS A 256 12.32 10.03 -13.61
CA HIS A 256 12.04 10.47 -12.25
C HIS A 256 12.29 11.96 -12.12
N THR A 257 11.49 12.63 -11.30
CA THR A 257 11.70 14.05 -11.01
C THR A 257 11.63 14.34 -9.53
N MET A 258 12.28 15.40 -9.10
CA MET A 258 12.28 15.96 -7.75
C MET A 258 12.06 17.47 -7.81
N GLY A 259 11.64 18.08 -6.71
CA GLY A 259 11.41 19.54 -6.60
C GLY A 259 9.99 19.90 -7.01
N TRP A 260 9.80 20.94 -7.84
CA TRP A 260 8.47 21.40 -8.24
C TRP A 260 7.59 20.25 -8.78
N PRO A 261 6.27 20.16 -8.43
CA PRO A 261 5.45 21.16 -7.73
C PRO A 261 5.46 21.03 -6.19
N LEU A 262 6.25 20.11 -5.63
CA LEU A 262 6.30 19.94 -4.18
C LEU A 262 6.97 21.13 -3.50
N PRO A 263 6.47 21.57 -2.35
CA PRO A 263 7.18 22.54 -1.51
C PRO A 263 8.47 21.91 -0.96
N THR A 264 9.43 22.75 -0.56
CA THR A 264 10.79 22.32 -0.15
C THR A 264 10.84 21.54 1.16
N ASP A 265 9.79 21.61 1.96
CA ASP A 265 9.61 20.89 3.22
C ASP A 265 8.84 19.56 3.06
N ALA A 266 8.24 19.31 1.89
CA ALA A 266 7.60 18.03 1.60
C ALA A 266 8.58 17.05 0.91
N PHE A 267 8.66 15.84 1.42
CA PHE A 267 9.35 14.74 0.75
C PHE A 267 8.52 14.22 -0.41
N GLY A 268 9.18 13.82 -1.50
CA GLY A 268 8.49 13.18 -2.61
C GLY A 268 9.16 13.44 -3.94
N GLY A 269 8.41 13.17 -4.98
CA GLY A 269 8.85 13.32 -6.36
C GLY A 269 7.83 12.72 -7.33
N SER A 270 8.12 12.83 -8.62
CA SER A 270 7.26 12.24 -9.63
C SER A 270 8.00 11.27 -10.54
N PHE A 271 7.21 10.46 -11.23
CA PHE A 271 7.72 9.51 -12.20
C PHE A 271 6.87 9.52 -13.47
N MET A 272 7.48 9.08 -14.57
CA MET A 272 6.81 8.83 -15.84
C MET A 272 7.51 7.64 -16.52
N TYR A 273 6.78 6.55 -16.76
CA TYR A 273 7.33 5.28 -17.23
C TYR A 273 6.64 4.80 -18.50
N PRO A 274 7.39 4.29 -19.48
CA PRO A 274 6.79 3.66 -20.66
C PRO A 274 6.20 2.30 -20.28
N LEU A 275 4.87 2.21 -20.21
CA LEU A 275 4.22 0.92 -19.94
C LEU A 275 4.13 0.08 -21.22
N GLU A 276 3.76 0.72 -22.33
CA GLU A 276 3.73 0.16 -23.69
C GLU A 276 4.19 1.26 -24.69
N PRO A 277 4.39 0.99 -25.97
CA PRO A 277 4.92 2.00 -26.91
C PRO A 277 4.21 3.34 -26.89
N ASN A 278 2.88 3.35 -26.72
CA ASN A 278 2.07 4.57 -26.64
C ASN A 278 1.22 4.60 -25.35
N VAL A 279 1.65 3.91 -24.31
CA VAL A 279 1.00 3.92 -22.98
C VAL A 279 2.03 4.32 -21.93
N VAL A 280 1.71 5.37 -21.19
CA VAL A 280 2.59 5.94 -20.18
C VAL A 280 1.90 5.90 -18.82
N ALA A 281 2.61 5.39 -17.83
CA ALA A 281 2.24 5.52 -16.43
C ALA A 281 2.98 6.72 -15.83
N LEU A 282 2.26 7.63 -15.17
CA LEU A 282 2.89 8.75 -14.46
C LEU A 282 2.24 8.96 -13.09
N GLY A 283 2.99 9.50 -12.16
CA GLY A 283 2.49 9.75 -10.81
C GLY A 283 3.32 10.76 -10.04
N LEU A 284 2.72 11.24 -8.95
CA LEU A 284 3.35 12.08 -7.93
C LEU A 284 3.24 11.38 -6.59
N VAL A 285 4.34 11.29 -5.87
CA VAL A 285 4.41 10.76 -4.50
C VAL A 285 4.70 11.92 -3.55
N VAL A 286 3.91 12.00 -2.47
CA VAL A 286 4.00 13.06 -1.45
C VAL A 286 4.07 12.42 -0.07
N GLY A 287 5.16 12.64 0.68
CA GLY A 287 5.27 12.22 2.07
C GLY A 287 4.24 12.93 2.93
N LEU A 288 3.56 12.22 3.82
CA LEU A 288 2.45 12.76 4.63
C LEU A 288 2.93 13.54 5.87
N ASP A 289 4.24 13.60 6.08
CA ASP A 289 4.91 14.39 7.12
C ASP A 289 5.08 15.89 6.76
N TYR A 290 4.43 16.37 5.68
CA TYR A 290 4.44 17.79 5.29
C TYR A 290 3.78 18.71 6.34
N GLY A 291 4.19 20.00 6.33
CA GLY A 291 3.78 20.97 7.36
C GLY A 291 2.54 21.83 7.05
N ASP A 292 2.01 21.82 5.81
CA ASP A 292 0.91 22.69 5.35
C ASP A 292 -0.39 21.89 5.19
N ALA A 293 -1.41 22.16 6.02
CA ALA A 293 -2.72 21.51 5.94
C ALA A 293 -3.45 21.76 4.61
N GLY A 294 -3.08 22.82 3.89
CA GLY A 294 -3.63 23.18 2.57
C GLY A 294 -3.07 22.35 1.40
N LEU A 295 -2.04 21.52 1.64
CA LEU A 295 -1.44 20.72 0.58
C LEU A 295 -2.44 19.72 0.01
N ASP A 296 -2.69 19.81 -1.28
CA ASP A 296 -3.60 18.92 -2.03
C ASP A 296 -2.80 18.07 -3.03
N PRO A 297 -2.57 16.78 -2.72
CA PRO A 297 -1.77 15.91 -3.59
C PRO A 297 -2.34 15.74 -5.00
N HIS A 298 -3.68 15.73 -5.14
CA HIS A 298 -4.31 15.65 -6.46
C HIS A 298 -4.05 16.92 -7.27
N VAL A 299 -4.26 18.10 -6.68
CA VAL A 299 -4.02 19.39 -7.36
C VAL A 299 -2.55 19.54 -7.72
N LEU A 300 -1.61 19.18 -6.84
CA LEU A 300 -0.18 19.22 -7.16
C LEU A 300 0.15 18.28 -8.33
N PHE A 301 -0.43 17.09 -8.38
CA PHE A 301 -0.26 16.17 -9.49
C PHE A 301 -0.84 16.75 -10.81
N GLN A 302 -2.01 17.38 -10.77
CA GLN A 302 -2.58 18.04 -11.96
C GLN A 302 -1.70 19.22 -12.41
N ARG A 303 -1.20 20.04 -11.49
CA ARG A 303 -0.24 21.11 -11.80
C ARG A 303 1.03 20.56 -12.43
N MET A 304 1.58 19.45 -11.93
CA MET A 304 2.77 18.79 -12.48
C MET A 304 2.63 18.50 -13.97
N LYS A 305 1.46 18.04 -14.42
CA LYS A 305 1.22 17.71 -15.83
C LYS A 305 1.30 18.93 -16.76
N THR A 306 1.10 20.13 -16.24
CA THR A 306 1.24 21.38 -17.02
C THR A 306 2.69 21.77 -17.29
N HIS A 307 3.67 21.17 -16.58
CA HIS A 307 5.09 21.42 -16.82
C HIS A 307 5.52 20.92 -18.21
N PRO A 308 6.38 21.64 -18.95
CA PRO A 308 6.78 21.28 -20.30
C PRO A 308 7.26 19.84 -20.47
N LEU A 309 8.01 19.31 -19.48
CA LEU A 309 8.54 17.94 -19.50
C LEU A 309 7.42 16.88 -19.62
N PHE A 310 6.32 17.04 -18.91
CA PHE A 310 5.18 16.12 -18.92
C PHE A 310 4.22 16.44 -20.07
N ARG A 311 3.92 17.71 -20.25
CA ARG A 311 2.99 18.18 -21.29
C ARG A 311 3.40 17.72 -22.67
N GLU A 312 4.69 17.74 -23.01
CA GLU A 312 5.21 17.28 -24.30
C GLU A 312 4.83 15.83 -24.61
N VAL A 313 4.76 14.97 -23.62
CA VAL A 313 4.39 13.54 -23.75
C VAL A 313 2.88 13.37 -23.77
N LEU A 314 2.17 14.10 -22.90
CA LEU A 314 0.73 13.90 -22.65
C LEU A 314 -0.18 14.64 -23.63
N GLU A 315 0.29 15.74 -24.26
CA GLU A 315 -0.55 16.59 -25.10
C GLU A 315 -1.13 15.84 -26.29
N GLY A 316 -2.47 15.88 -26.36
CA GLY A 316 -3.24 15.17 -27.38
C GLY A 316 -3.42 13.67 -27.11
N GLY A 317 -2.96 13.18 -25.97
CA GLY A 317 -3.27 11.84 -25.42
C GLY A 317 -4.58 11.83 -24.63
N GLU A 318 -4.91 10.67 -24.07
CA GLU A 318 -6.10 10.44 -23.25
C GLU A 318 -5.72 9.76 -21.94
N MET A 319 -6.25 10.26 -20.81
CA MET A 319 -6.16 9.58 -19.52
C MET A 319 -7.18 8.44 -19.48
N VAL A 320 -6.69 7.20 -19.38
CA VAL A 320 -7.54 6.01 -19.41
C VAL A 320 -7.77 5.41 -18.03
N GLU A 321 -6.88 5.65 -17.06
CA GLU A 321 -7.00 5.14 -15.70
C GLU A 321 -6.39 6.11 -14.70
N TRP A 322 -6.97 6.19 -13.49
CA TRP A 322 -6.49 7.00 -12.38
C TRP A 322 -6.61 6.24 -11.07
N GLY A 323 -5.68 6.47 -10.14
CA GLY A 323 -5.73 5.88 -8.82
C GLY A 323 -4.76 6.53 -7.82
N ALA A 324 -4.90 6.14 -6.56
CA ALA A 324 -3.98 6.55 -5.50
C ALA A 324 -3.78 5.44 -4.48
N LYS A 325 -2.62 5.46 -3.81
CA LYS A 325 -2.30 4.50 -2.75
C LYS A 325 -1.26 5.09 -1.80
N THR A 326 -1.39 4.82 -0.50
CA THR A 326 -0.33 5.12 0.48
C THR A 326 0.78 4.07 0.39
N ILE A 327 1.97 4.49 0.80
CA ILE A 327 3.20 3.70 0.79
C ILE A 327 3.85 3.86 2.17
N PRO A 328 4.24 2.79 2.88
CA PRO A 328 5.00 2.89 4.12
C PRO A 328 6.44 3.31 3.81
N GLU A 329 6.95 4.34 4.49
CA GLU A 329 8.26 4.94 4.22
C GLU A 329 9.20 5.01 5.43
N GLY A 330 8.80 4.48 6.58
CA GLY A 330 9.61 4.51 7.80
C GLY A 330 10.90 3.67 7.74
N GLY A 331 10.96 2.70 6.83
CA GLY A 331 12.13 1.86 6.61
C GLY A 331 12.50 1.02 7.82
N PHE A 332 13.80 0.70 7.97
CA PHE A 332 14.32 -0.25 8.95
C PHE A 332 13.86 0.00 10.40
N PHE A 333 13.92 1.24 10.86
CA PHE A 333 13.59 1.59 12.24
C PHE A 333 12.06 1.59 12.54
N ALA A 334 11.22 1.53 11.51
CA ALA A 334 9.77 1.46 11.66
C ALA A 334 9.22 0.03 11.49
N LEU A 335 10.09 -0.96 11.29
CA LEU A 335 9.67 -2.36 11.28
C LEU A 335 9.16 -2.76 12.68
N PRO A 336 8.06 -3.52 12.76
CA PRO A 336 7.62 -4.09 14.02
C PRO A 336 8.72 -4.97 14.65
N GLU A 337 8.89 -4.91 15.97
CA GLU A 337 9.87 -5.72 16.73
C GLU A 337 9.72 -7.22 16.46
N ARG A 338 8.50 -7.65 16.17
CA ARG A 338 8.19 -9.02 15.73
C ARG A 338 7.05 -8.98 14.70
N ARG A 339 7.14 -9.85 13.70
CA ARG A 339 6.18 -9.97 12.59
C ARG A 339 5.42 -11.30 12.64
N HIS A 340 5.45 -11.94 13.80
CA HIS A 340 4.81 -13.22 14.11
C HIS A 340 4.16 -13.21 15.48
N GLY A 341 3.32 -14.20 15.72
CA GLY A 341 2.71 -14.48 17.01
C GLY A 341 2.10 -15.87 17.03
N HIS A 342 1.31 -16.18 18.05
CA HIS A 342 0.60 -17.45 18.12
C HIS A 342 -0.45 -17.55 17.00
N GLY A 343 -0.19 -18.40 16.00
CA GLY A 343 -1.08 -18.60 14.85
C GLY A 343 -1.14 -17.44 13.86
N VAL A 344 -0.16 -16.53 13.82
CA VAL A 344 -0.21 -15.38 12.90
C VAL A 344 1.17 -14.93 12.44
N VAL A 345 1.23 -14.42 11.18
CA VAL A 345 2.39 -13.73 10.59
C VAL A 345 1.95 -12.50 9.80
N ILE A 346 2.80 -11.45 9.71
CA ILE A 346 2.53 -10.18 8.99
C ILE A 346 3.49 -10.04 7.81
N LEU A 347 2.97 -9.79 6.61
CA LEU A 347 3.71 -9.83 5.34
C LEU A 347 3.70 -8.50 4.59
N GLY A 348 4.69 -8.29 3.73
CA GLY A 348 4.72 -7.20 2.76
C GLY A 348 4.64 -5.81 3.38
N ASP A 349 3.87 -4.93 2.75
CA ASP A 349 3.69 -3.54 3.21
C ASP A 349 2.99 -3.45 4.58
N ALA A 350 2.22 -4.46 4.97
CA ALA A 350 1.62 -4.53 6.31
C ALA A 350 2.70 -4.64 7.41
N ALA A 351 3.84 -5.26 7.09
CA ALA A 351 5.05 -5.28 7.92
C ALA A 351 6.01 -4.10 7.66
N GLY A 352 5.71 -3.22 6.69
CA GLY A 352 6.54 -2.06 6.36
C GLY A 352 7.71 -2.35 5.40
N PHE A 353 7.68 -3.44 4.66
CA PHE A 353 8.76 -3.85 3.76
C PHE A 353 8.75 -3.08 2.43
N VAL A 354 9.31 -1.87 2.42
CA VAL A 354 9.46 -1.03 1.22
C VAL A 354 10.87 -0.47 1.14
N ASP A 355 11.51 -0.63 -0.02
CA ASP A 355 12.79 0.00 -0.36
C ASP A 355 12.52 1.41 -0.91
N VAL A 356 12.38 2.37 0.01
CA VAL A 356 12.05 3.76 -0.32
C VAL A 356 13.11 4.40 -1.21
N PRO A 357 14.43 4.29 -0.97
CA PRO A 357 15.45 4.88 -1.83
C PRO A 357 15.46 4.33 -3.26
N SER A 358 15.05 3.09 -3.45
CA SER A 358 14.93 2.47 -4.79
C SER A 358 13.53 2.64 -5.40
N LEU A 359 12.58 3.20 -4.65
CA LEU A 359 11.17 3.41 -5.05
C LEU A 359 10.47 2.08 -5.39
N LYS A 360 10.71 1.02 -4.61
CA LYS A 360 10.22 -0.35 -4.88
C LYS A 360 9.82 -1.07 -3.60
N GLY A 361 8.64 -1.70 -3.61
CA GLY A 361 8.15 -2.56 -2.51
C GLY A 361 7.81 -3.98 -2.95
N ILE A 362 7.41 -4.17 -4.22
CA ILE A 362 6.82 -5.42 -4.72
C ILE A 362 7.76 -6.61 -4.53
N HIS A 363 9.06 -6.46 -4.79
CA HIS A 363 10.04 -7.53 -4.63
C HIS A 363 10.20 -7.97 -3.17
N TYR A 364 10.11 -7.05 -2.20
CA TYR A 364 10.08 -7.41 -0.78
C TYR A 364 8.75 -8.03 -0.36
N ALA A 365 7.64 -7.59 -0.96
CA ALA A 365 6.35 -8.21 -0.73
C ALA A 365 6.38 -9.70 -1.15
N VAL A 366 6.85 -9.99 -2.36
CA VAL A 366 7.00 -11.37 -2.87
C VAL A 366 7.97 -12.17 -2.01
N GLU A 367 9.15 -11.61 -1.67
CA GLU A 367 10.14 -12.29 -0.86
C GLU A 367 9.61 -12.60 0.55
N SER A 368 8.96 -11.63 1.21
CA SER A 368 8.37 -11.85 2.54
C SER A 368 7.31 -12.96 2.53
N GLY A 369 6.50 -13.03 1.46
CA GLY A 369 5.53 -14.11 1.27
C GLY A 369 6.21 -15.49 1.17
N ARG A 370 7.29 -15.59 0.36
CA ARG A 370 8.10 -16.81 0.26
C ARG A 370 8.68 -17.25 1.61
N LEU A 371 9.25 -16.30 2.36
CA LEU A 371 9.87 -16.60 3.66
C LEU A 371 8.82 -17.02 4.70
N ALA A 372 7.66 -16.37 4.70
CA ALA A 372 6.54 -16.77 5.56
C ALA A 372 6.03 -18.17 5.23
N ALA A 373 5.87 -18.50 3.95
CA ALA A 373 5.46 -19.84 3.53
C ALA A 373 6.38 -20.93 4.06
N ARG A 374 7.70 -20.70 4.04
CA ARG A 374 8.69 -21.64 4.58
C ARG A 374 8.57 -21.82 6.09
N ALA A 375 8.37 -20.72 6.82
CA ALA A 375 8.16 -20.80 8.26
C ALA A 375 6.84 -21.51 8.61
N ILE A 376 5.76 -21.20 7.89
CA ILE A 376 4.45 -21.84 8.05
C ILE A 376 4.53 -23.33 7.72
N PHE A 377 5.21 -23.70 6.62
CA PHE A 377 5.38 -25.10 6.23
C PHE A 377 6.04 -25.94 7.34
N GLU A 378 7.14 -25.46 7.91
CA GLU A 378 7.83 -26.17 9.00
C GLU A 378 6.95 -26.24 10.26
N ALA A 379 6.26 -25.12 10.61
CA ALA A 379 5.35 -25.09 11.75
C ALA A 379 4.19 -26.09 11.61
N LEU A 380 3.61 -26.22 10.40
CA LEU A 380 2.56 -27.21 10.12
C LEU A 380 3.10 -28.64 10.17
N LYS A 381 4.32 -28.88 9.66
CA LYS A 381 4.96 -30.18 9.68
C LYS A 381 5.32 -30.67 11.09
N GLU A 382 5.66 -29.74 11.97
CA GLU A 382 5.94 -29.99 13.39
C GLU A 382 4.65 -29.98 14.25
N GLU A 383 3.50 -29.70 13.67
CA GLU A 383 2.21 -29.51 14.34
C GLU A 383 2.26 -28.44 15.46
N ASP A 384 3.20 -27.50 15.36
CA ASP A 384 3.38 -26.39 16.29
C ASP A 384 3.29 -25.03 15.58
N THR A 385 2.19 -24.32 15.78
CA THR A 385 1.95 -22.96 15.27
C THR A 385 2.02 -21.91 16.38
N SER A 386 2.80 -22.18 17.42
CA SER A 386 3.08 -21.22 18.50
C SER A 386 3.92 -20.05 17.99
N ALA A 387 3.97 -18.97 18.77
CA ALA A 387 4.86 -17.85 18.48
C ALA A 387 6.34 -18.29 18.44
N ALA A 388 6.72 -19.30 19.23
CA ALA A 388 8.08 -19.83 19.23
C ALA A 388 8.44 -20.51 17.90
N ALA A 389 7.55 -21.32 17.35
CA ALA A 389 7.73 -21.97 16.05
C ALA A 389 7.69 -20.94 14.89
N LEU A 390 6.72 -20.02 14.89
CA LEU A 390 6.60 -19.00 13.85
C LEU A 390 7.66 -17.89 13.92
N LYS A 391 8.44 -17.79 15.01
CA LYS A 391 9.62 -16.92 15.08
C LYS A 391 10.61 -17.19 13.94
N ARG A 392 10.64 -18.41 13.40
CA ARG A 392 11.43 -18.74 12.21
C ARG A 392 11.21 -17.77 11.05
N TYR A 393 10.00 -17.21 10.90
CA TYR A 393 9.73 -16.19 9.89
C TYR A 393 10.57 -14.93 10.11
N ASP A 394 10.65 -14.43 11.35
CA ASP A 394 11.49 -13.27 11.65
C ASP A 394 12.98 -13.58 11.41
N ASP A 395 13.45 -14.75 11.82
CA ASP A 395 14.85 -15.16 11.60
C ASP A 395 15.18 -15.22 10.10
N LEU A 396 14.27 -15.75 9.28
CA LEU A 396 14.43 -15.78 7.82
C LEU A 396 14.43 -14.36 7.19
N VAL A 397 13.57 -13.47 7.67
CA VAL A 397 13.53 -12.06 7.20
C VAL A 397 14.82 -11.34 7.59
N ASP A 398 15.30 -11.51 8.82
CA ASP A 398 16.51 -10.84 9.32
C ASP A 398 17.78 -11.29 8.56
N ASP A 399 17.82 -12.53 8.09
CA ASP A 399 18.89 -13.06 7.24
C ASP A 399 18.73 -12.74 5.75
N SER A 400 17.59 -12.23 5.33
CA SER A 400 17.25 -11.97 3.93
C SER A 400 17.85 -10.69 3.36
N VAL A 401 17.61 -10.48 2.07
CA VAL A 401 17.90 -9.23 1.36
C VAL A 401 17.06 -8.06 1.92
N ILE A 402 15.85 -8.32 2.43
CA ILE A 402 14.96 -7.30 2.98
C ILE A 402 15.64 -6.56 4.13
N ALA A 403 16.04 -7.29 5.19
CA ALA A 403 16.66 -6.66 6.36
C ALA A 403 18.03 -6.03 6.03
N LYS A 404 18.85 -6.69 5.19
CA LYS A 404 20.17 -6.19 4.79
C LYS A 404 20.09 -4.86 4.04
N ASP A 405 19.19 -4.76 3.07
CA ASP A 405 19.02 -3.54 2.27
C ASP A 405 18.36 -2.42 3.09
N LEU A 406 17.29 -2.71 3.84
CA LEU A 406 16.65 -1.73 4.72
C LEU A 406 17.63 -1.20 5.77
N ARG A 407 18.48 -2.05 6.34
CA ARG A 407 19.52 -1.62 7.28
C ARG A 407 20.56 -0.71 6.62
N ARG A 408 20.96 -1.00 5.38
CA ARG A 408 21.90 -0.18 4.62
C ARG A 408 21.36 1.21 4.32
N THR A 409 20.05 1.31 4.06
CA THR A 409 19.37 2.56 3.68
C THR A 409 18.59 3.22 4.82
N ARG A 410 18.72 2.70 6.06
CA ARG A 410 17.86 2.96 7.23
C ARG A 410 17.55 4.43 7.57
N ASN A 411 18.47 5.35 7.22
CA ASN A 411 18.31 6.77 7.50
C ASN A 411 18.08 7.62 6.22
N MET A 412 18.07 7.02 5.02
CA MET A 412 18.03 7.82 3.77
C MET A 412 16.74 8.63 3.65
N ARG A 413 15.58 8.01 3.87
CA ARG A 413 14.28 8.72 3.88
C ARG A 413 14.20 9.71 5.04
N LEU A 414 14.64 9.29 6.22
CA LEU A 414 14.54 10.05 7.46
C LEU A 414 15.38 11.35 7.43
N ALA A 415 16.43 11.38 6.62
CA ALA A 415 17.29 12.57 6.43
C ALA A 415 16.51 13.78 5.89
N PHE A 416 15.45 13.54 5.12
CA PHE A 416 14.62 14.59 4.51
C PHE A 416 13.76 15.37 5.53
N LYS A 417 13.66 14.92 6.78
CA LYS A 417 13.18 15.76 7.89
C LYS A 417 13.87 17.12 7.96
N SER A 418 15.09 17.22 7.43
CA SER A 418 15.86 18.48 7.36
C SER A 418 15.54 19.32 6.10
N GLY A 419 14.46 19.01 5.38
CA GLY A 419 14.10 19.62 4.10
C GLY A 419 14.84 19.00 2.90
N PHE A 420 14.40 19.36 1.69
CA PHE A 420 14.85 18.75 0.44
C PHE A 420 16.38 18.82 0.22
N TYR A 421 16.98 20.00 0.32
CA TYR A 421 18.41 20.20 0.00
C TYR A 421 19.34 19.51 1.01
N MET A 422 19.10 19.74 2.30
CA MET A 422 19.92 19.15 3.37
C MET A 422 19.70 17.63 3.46
N GLY A 423 18.48 17.18 3.24
CA GLY A 423 18.14 15.76 3.17
C GLY A 423 18.85 15.06 2.02
N GLY A 424 18.83 15.64 0.83
CA GLY A 424 19.53 15.12 -0.35
C GLY A 424 21.04 15.03 -0.16
N MET A 425 21.65 16.03 0.45
CA MET A 425 23.09 16.02 0.76
C MET A 425 23.44 14.90 1.76
N LYS A 426 22.66 14.75 2.84
CA LYS A 426 22.83 13.66 3.81
C LYS A 426 22.63 12.29 3.17
N ALA A 427 21.58 12.10 2.36
CA ALA A 427 21.32 10.85 1.65
C ALA A 427 22.45 10.49 0.67
N SER A 428 23.05 11.49 -0.01
CA SER A 428 24.23 11.29 -0.87
C SER A 428 25.43 10.80 -0.06
N LEU A 429 25.69 11.37 1.12
CA LEU A 429 26.77 10.91 1.99
C LEU A 429 26.51 9.50 2.55
N MET A 430 25.25 9.18 2.87
CA MET A 430 24.86 7.80 3.25
C MET A 430 25.12 6.81 2.11
N THR A 431 24.83 7.18 0.88
CA THR A 431 25.11 6.33 -0.31
C THR A 431 26.61 6.10 -0.46
N LEU A 432 27.44 7.15 -0.33
CA LEU A 432 28.90 7.05 -0.44
C LEU A 432 29.53 6.18 0.65
N THR A 433 28.95 6.18 1.84
CA THR A 433 29.45 5.41 2.99
C THR A 433 28.80 4.02 3.14
N GLY A 434 27.99 3.60 2.17
CA GLY A 434 27.25 2.32 2.23
C GLY A 434 26.33 2.21 3.44
N GLY A 435 25.78 3.34 3.94
CA GLY A 435 24.91 3.40 5.11
C GLY A 435 25.65 3.52 6.46
N ALA A 436 26.98 3.63 6.48
CA ALA A 436 27.73 3.82 7.73
C ALA A 436 27.47 5.19 8.38
N PHE A 437 27.17 6.22 7.58
CA PHE A 437 26.80 7.55 8.07
C PHE A 437 25.26 7.73 8.02
N PRO A 438 24.64 8.42 9.00
CA PRO A 438 25.15 8.60 10.37
C PRO A 438 25.18 7.26 11.11
N GLY A 439 26.05 7.13 12.11
CA GLY A 439 26.19 5.87 12.87
C GLY A 439 24.98 5.50 13.74
N GLY A 440 24.08 6.45 14.00
CA GLY A 440 22.88 6.28 14.83
C GLY A 440 21.57 6.35 14.06
N LYS A 441 20.46 6.29 14.79
CA LYS A 441 19.07 6.45 14.31
C LYS A 441 18.74 7.94 14.18
N ILE A 442 18.03 8.32 13.11
CA ILE A 442 17.33 9.61 13.02
C ILE A 442 15.92 9.38 13.57
N ASP A 443 15.58 10.08 14.66
CA ASP A 443 14.25 9.98 15.27
C ASP A 443 13.18 10.67 14.41
N MET A 444 12.05 10.01 14.27
CA MET A 444 10.87 10.50 13.56
C MET A 444 9.67 10.56 14.49
N HIS A 445 8.70 11.37 14.13
CA HIS A 445 7.36 11.39 14.72
C HIS A 445 6.37 10.77 13.72
N ALA A 446 5.29 10.21 14.21
CA ALA A 446 4.19 9.77 13.35
C ALA A 446 3.62 10.97 12.56
N ASP A 447 3.23 10.76 11.32
CA ASP A 447 2.71 11.82 10.43
C ASP A 447 1.54 12.58 11.08
N ALA A 448 0.64 11.86 11.77
CA ALA A 448 -0.50 12.46 12.47
C ALA A 448 -0.13 13.26 13.73
N ALA A 449 1.07 13.07 14.29
CA ALA A 449 1.55 13.82 15.46
C ALA A 449 2.27 15.12 15.08
N ALA A 450 2.61 15.31 13.79
CA ALA A 450 3.28 16.51 13.31
C ALA A 450 2.26 17.66 13.17
N PRO A 451 2.49 18.84 13.83
CA PRO A 451 1.64 20.00 13.67
C PRO A 451 1.69 20.52 12.23
N LYS A 452 0.53 20.92 11.69
CA LYS A 452 0.38 21.49 10.35
C LYS A 452 -0.15 22.92 10.44
N GLU A 453 0.42 23.80 9.61
CA GLU A 453 -0.09 25.16 9.44
C GLU A 453 -1.49 25.10 8.83
N PRO A 454 -2.45 25.92 9.29
CA PRO A 454 -3.81 25.97 8.74
C PRO A 454 -3.82 26.24 7.23
N VAL A 455 -4.91 25.84 6.57
CA VAL A 455 -5.12 26.12 5.14
C VAL A 455 -5.10 27.63 4.90
N SER A 456 -4.26 28.10 3.98
CA SER A 456 -4.21 29.51 3.57
C SER A 456 -5.13 29.77 2.38
N ASP A 457 -5.87 30.87 2.43
CA ASP A 457 -6.72 31.32 1.31
C ASP A 457 -5.91 32.01 0.18
N ASP A 458 -4.59 32.16 0.36
CA ASP A 458 -3.74 32.92 -0.58
C ASP A 458 -3.42 32.17 -1.89
N GLU A 459 -3.63 30.85 -1.96
CA GLU A 459 -3.41 30.10 -3.19
C GLU A 459 -4.62 30.21 -4.15
N PRO A 460 -4.39 30.67 -5.41
CA PRO A 460 -5.47 30.73 -6.39
C PRO A 460 -6.01 29.33 -6.67
N ALA A 461 -7.33 29.22 -6.69
CA ALA A 461 -8.03 27.97 -7.00
C ALA A 461 -7.52 27.39 -8.33
N PHE A 462 -7.14 26.11 -8.32
CA PHE A 462 -6.76 25.41 -9.54
C PHE A 462 -8.01 24.97 -10.31
N THR A 463 -8.13 25.42 -11.56
CA THR A 463 -9.24 25.04 -12.44
C THR A 463 -8.73 24.04 -13.48
N PRO A 464 -9.16 22.78 -13.44
CA PRO A 464 -8.83 21.78 -14.45
C PRO A 464 -9.41 22.15 -15.82
N ASP A 465 -8.73 21.76 -16.91
CA ASP A 465 -9.18 22.02 -18.29
C ASP A 465 -10.01 20.86 -18.90
N GLY A 466 -10.16 19.76 -18.17
CA GLY A 466 -10.90 18.57 -18.62
C GLY A 466 -10.22 17.78 -19.76
N ARG A 467 -8.97 18.10 -20.10
CA ARG A 467 -8.20 17.48 -21.20
C ARG A 467 -6.85 16.97 -20.74
N LEU A 468 -6.00 17.86 -20.23
CA LEU A 468 -4.72 17.53 -19.63
C LEU A 468 -4.86 17.37 -18.11
N THR A 469 -5.74 18.14 -17.51
CA THR A 469 -5.96 18.21 -16.07
C THR A 469 -7.43 17.96 -15.72
N PHE A 470 -7.67 17.26 -14.60
CA PHE A 470 -9.00 16.77 -14.22
C PHE A 470 -9.34 17.13 -12.78
N SER A 471 -10.63 17.26 -12.48
CA SER A 471 -11.14 17.38 -11.11
C SER A 471 -10.99 16.04 -10.36
N LYS A 472 -11.11 16.05 -9.01
CA LYS A 472 -11.14 14.82 -8.22
C LYS A 472 -12.26 13.87 -8.65
N VAL A 473 -13.45 14.42 -8.94
CA VAL A 473 -14.63 13.63 -9.36
C VAL A 473 -14.40 12.97 -10.72
N ASP A 474 -13.88 13.72 -11.71
CA ASP A 474 -13.55 13.17 -13.03
C ASP A 474 -12.49 12.06 -12.92
N ALA A 475 -11.53 12.23 -12.02
CA ALA A 475 -10.47 11.26 -11.78
C ALA A 475 -11.00 9.98 -11.13
N VAL A 476 -11.87 10.07 -10.12
CA VAL A 476 -12.49 8.91 -9.45
C VAL A 476 -13.30 8.07 -10.43
N PHE A 477 -13.99 8.71 -11.38
CA PHE A 477 -14.70 7.98 -12.43
C PHE A 477 -13.75 7.07 -13.24
N ARG A 478 -12.50 7.50 -13.48
CA ARG A 478 -11.47 6.71 -14.19
C ARG A 478 -10.81 5.63 -13.31
N ALA A 479 -11.07 5.61 -12.01
CA ALA A 479 -10.67 4.51 -11.13
C ALA A 479 -11.55 3.25 -11.30
N GLY A 480 -12.67 3.35 -12.03
CA GLY A 480 -13.64 2.27 -12.18
C GLY A 480 -14.31 1.89 -10.85
N ASN A 481 -14.47 2.86 -9.94
CA ASN A 481 -15.03 2.62 -8.60
C ASN A 481 -16.45 2.05 -8.69
N GLN A 482 -16.68 0.90 -8.06
CA GLN A 482 -17.93 0.12 -8.11
C GLN A 482 -18.65 0.06 -6.75
N THR A 483 -18.39 0.99 -5.86
CA THR A 483 -19.05 1.02 -4.55
C THR A 483 -20.54 1.31 -4.69
N ARG A 484 -21.37 0.48 -4.10
CA ARG A 484 -22.81 0.68 -4.00
C ARG A 484 -23.11 1.86 -3.05
N ASP A 485 -24.06 2.75 -3.43
CA ASP A 485 -24.37 3.95 -2.62
C ASP A 485 -25.11 3.63 -1.32
N ASP A 486 -25.82 2.51 -1.28
CA ASP A 486 -26.63 2.08 -0.14
C ASP A 486 -25.92 1.01 0.69
N ILE A 487 -24.70 1.31 1.17
CA ILE A 487 -23.96 0.49 2.13
C ILE A 487 -23.60 1.31 3.36
N PRO A 488 -23.36 0.68 4.52
CA PRO A 488 -22.86 1.37 5.70
C PRO A 488 -21.53 2.08 5.40
N SER A 489 -21.32 3.26 5.97
CA SER A 489 -20.03 3.94 5.85
C SER A 489 -18.93 3.10 6.49
N HIS A 490 -17.87 2.85 5.72
CA HIS A 490 -16.65 2.19 6.18
C HIS A 490 -15.63 3.18 6.76
N LEU A 491 -16.00 4.47 6.79
CA LEU A 491 -15.14 5.54 7.28
C LEU A 491 -15.64 5.97 8.67
N VAL A 492 -14.77 5.81 9.67
CA VAL A 492 -15.06 6.25 11.04
C VAL A 492 -14.55 7.69 11.17
N VAL A 493 -15.48 8.62 11.27
CA VAL A 493 -15.23 10.06 11.39
C VAL A 493 -15.63 10.50 12.80
N GLY A 494 -14.91 11.46 13.39
CA GLY A 494 -15.28 12.06 14.67
C GLY A 494 -16.59 12.86 14.57
N ASP A 495 -17.33 12.96 15.66
CA ASP A 495 -18.64 13.64 15.69
C ASP A 495 -18.52 15.16 15.49
N ASP A 496 -17.49 15.80 16.08
CA ASP A 496 -17.25 17.23 16.06
C ASP A 496 -15.92 17.57 15.41
N VAL A 497 -15.87 17.49 14.07
CA VAL A 497 -14.66 17.84 13.30
C VAL A 497 -14.63 19.37 13.10
N PRO A 498 -13.61 20.10 13.63
CA PRO A 498 -13.47 21.52 13.38
C PRO A 498 -13.37 21.85 11.88
N LYS A 499 -13.82 23.05 11.50
CA LYS A 499 -13.84 23.47 10.09
C LYS A 499 -12.46 23.38 9.43
N GLU A 500 -11.43 23.88 10.08
CA GLU A 500 -10.04 23.85 9.60
C GLU A 500 -9.50 22.43 9.42
N VAL A 501 -9.94 21.48 10.25
CA VAL A 501 -9.61 20.04 10.10
C VAL A 501 -10.39 19.44 8.94
N ALA A 502 -11.66 19.80 8.78
CA ALA A 502 -12.48 19.37 7.65
C ALA A 502 -11.90 19.88 6.30
N GLU A 503 -11.38 21.11 6.27
CA GLU A 503 -10.66 21.68 5.12
C GLU A 503 -9.40 20.86 4.81
N MET A 504 -8.60 20.50 5.81
CA MET A 504 -7.45 19.61 5.65
C MET A 504 -7.88 18.25 5.05
N TYR A 505 -8.98 17.65 5.52
CA TYR A 505 -9.48 16.40 4.99
C TYR A 505 -9.89 16.51 3.51
N ALA A 506 -10.58 17.59 3.15
CA ALA A 506 -10.98 17.86 1.78
C ALA A 506 -9.77 18.05 0.84
N ARG A 507 -8.69 18.68 1.31
CA ARG A 507 -7.44 18.83 0.56
C ARG A 507 -6.70 17.52 0.41
N LEU A 508 -6.45 16.81 1.52
CA LEU A 508 -5.68 15.57 1.53
C LEU A 508 -6.33 14.46 0.70
N CYS A 509 -7.66 14.30 0.77
CA CYS A 509 -8.35 13.23 0.06
C CYS A 509 -8.29 13.44 -1.46
N PRO A 510 -7.63 12.53 -2.23
CA PRO A 510 -7.50 12.70 -3.68
C PRO A 510 -8.79 12.36 -4.45
N ALA A 511 -9.76 11.73 -3.77
CA ALA A 511 -10.96 11.14 -4.38
C ALA A 511 -12.26 11.94 -4.11
N GLY A 512 -12.18 13.13 -3.49
CA GLY A 512 -13.37 13.95 -3.21
C GLY A 512 -14.38 13.26 -2.28
N VAL A 513 -13.88 12.49 -1.30
CA VAL A 513 -14.75 11.84 -0.29
C VAL A 513 -15.20 12.84 0.75
N TYR A 514 -14.37 13.81 1.09
CA TYR A 514 -14.61 14.81 2.12
C TYR A 514 -14.82 16.17 1.47
N GLU A 515 -15.94 16.77 1.74
CA GLU A 515 -16.34 18.08 1.20
C GLU A 515 -16.89 18.95 2.33
N LEU A 516 -16.83 20.26 2.14
CA LEU A 516 -17.47 21.21 3.05
C LEU A 516 -18.70 21.81 2.37
N THR A 517 -19.77 21.93 3.15
CA THR A 517 -20.94 22.74 2.77
C THR A 517 -20.60 24.22 2.89
N ASP A 518 -21.45 25.10 2.32
CA ASP A 518 -21.28 26.56 2.39
C ASP A 518 -21.26 27.08 3.84
N ASP A 519 -21.91 26.38 4.77
CA ASP A 519 -21.91 26.68 6.21
C ASP A 519 -20.74 26.01 6.97
N GLY A 520 -19.79 25.39 6.27
CA GLY A 520 -18.54 24.84 6.81
C GLY A 520 -18.68 23.47 7.48
N ARG A 521 -19.79 22.76 7.30
CA ARG A 521 -19.97 21.39 7.80
C ARG A 521 -19.32 20.37 6.89
N LEU A 522 -18.73 19.35 7.49
CA LEU A 522 -18.14 18.21 6.78
C LEU A 522 -19.23 17.30 6.19
N VAL A 523 -19.12 17.02 4.89
CA VAL A 523 -19.91 15.98 4.19
C VAL A 523 -18.96 14.85 3.77
N VAL A 524 -19.41 13.60 3.96
CA VAL A 524 -18.62 12.41 3.66
C VAL A 524 -19.30 11.59 2.56
N ASN A 525 -18.72 11.61 1.37
CA ASN A 525 -19.16 10.86 0.19
C ASN A 525 -18.43 9.51 0.15
N ALA A 526 -18.74 8.61 1.09
CA ALA A 526 -18.06 7.33 1.26
C ALA A 526 -17.99 6.46 -0.03
N PRO A 527 -18.99 6.46 -0.93
CA PRO A 527 -18.90 5.74 -2.21
C PRO A 527 -17.75 6.16 -3.12
N ASN A 528 -17.26 7.40 -3.02
CA ASN A 528 -16.11 7.88 -3.80
C ASN A 528 -14.76 7.30 -3.31
N CYS A 529 -14.73 6.64 -2.16
CA CYS A 529 -13.50 6.12 -1.59
C CYS A 529 -12.87 5.02 -2.46
N ILE A 530 -11.59 5.19 -2.80
CA ILE A 530 -10.77 4.27 -3.59
C ILE A 530 -9.78 3.46 -2.74
N ASP A 531 -9.99 3.40 -1.44
CA ASP A 531 -9.16 2.66 -0.49
C ASP A 531 -7.66 3.02 -0.53
N CYS A 532 -7.34 4.29 -0.81
CA CYS A 532 -5.95 4.75 -0.84
C CYS A 532 -5.30 4.81 0.56
N LYS A 533 -6.09 4.83 1.63
CA LYS A 533 -5.68 4.85 3.04
C LYS A 533 -4.98 6.14 3.52
N ALA A 534 -4.91 7.22 2.72
CA ALA A 534 -4.29 8.48 3.15
C ALA A 534 -5.00 9.06 4.39
N MET A 535 -6.33 9.00 4.42
CA MET A 535 -7.12 9.48 5.56
C MET A 535 -6.89 8.64 6.81
N ASP A 536 -6.66 7.33 6.68
CA ASP A 536 -6.35 6.46 7.83
C ASP A 536 -4.99 6.83 8.49
N VAL A 537 -4.14 7.58 7.79
CA VAL A 537 -2.90 8.14 8.34
C VAL A 537 -3.16 9.43 9.10
N LEU A 538 -3.86 10.40 8.52
CA LEU A 538 -3.98 11.78 9.03
C LEU A 538 -5.39 12.20 9.50
N GLY A 539 -6.38 11.32 9.41
CA GLY A 539 -7.77 11.69 9.68
C GLY A 539 -8.66 10.49 10.03
N PRO A 540 -9.87 10.42 9.45
CA PRO A 540 -10.81 9.34 9.68
C PRO A 540 -10.23 7.95 9.43
N ARG A 541 -10.65 6.98 10.24
CA ARG A 541 -10.23 5.59 10.10
C ARG A 541 -10.94 4.91 8.96
N TRP A 542 -10.20 4.05 8.28
CA TRP A 542 -10.74 3.13 7.30
C TRP A 542 -11.02 1.77 7.95
N THR A 543 -12.20 1.20 7.71
CA THR A 543 -12.56 -0.15 8.16
C THR A 543 -13.00 -1.01 6.97
N PRO A 544 -12.94 -2.35 7.07
CA PRO A 544 -13.45 -3.23 6.03
C PRO A 544 -14.92 -2.94 5.70
N ARG A 545 -15.25 -3.05 4.43
CA ARG A 545 -16.59 -2.83 3.88
C ARG A 545 -17.01 -4.00 3.00
N GLU A 546 -18.22 -3.94 2.45
CA GLU A 546 -18.77 -4.94 1.54
C GLU A 546 -17.79 -5.30 0.43
N GLY A 547 -17.67 -6.59 0.14
CA GLY A 547 -16.79 -7.12 -0.89
C GLY A 547 -17.14 -6.66 -2.30
N GLY A 548 -16.12 -6.55 -3.15
CA GLY A 548 -16.23 -6.01 -4.50
C GLY A 548 -16.38 -4.49 -4.58
N SER A 549 -16.45 -3.80 -3.43
CA SER A 549 -16.46 -2.34 -3.38
C SER A 549 -15.07 -1.75 -3.58
N GLY A 550 -14.99 -0.58 -4.17
CA GLY A 550 -13.73 0.16 -4.38
C GLY A 550 -13.33 0.30 -5.83
N PRO A 551 -12.07 0.66 -6.12
CA PRO A 551 -11.58 0.83 -7.47
C PRO A 551 -11.52 -0.50 -8.22
N SER A 552 -11.55 -0.44 -9.56
CA SER A 552 -11.38 -1.61 -10.43
C SER A 552 -10.24 -1.36 -11.42
N TYR A 553 -9.01 -1.40 -10.89
CA TYR A 553 -7.79 -1.15 -11.67
C TYR A 553 -7.49 -2.29 -12.64
N ARG A 554 -7.05 -1.93 -13.83
CA ARG A 554 -6.74 -2.88 -14.90
C ARG A 554 -5.26 -2.92 -15.26
N ARG A 555 -4.61 -1.74 -15.32
CA ARG A 555 -3.21 -1.56 -15.77
C ARG A 555 -2.32 -0.82 -14.75
N MET A 556 -2.84 -0.54 -13.54
CA MET A 556 -2.11 0.18 -12.48
C MET A 556 -0.87 -0.55 -11.95
#